data_62db64698947cb080da3348d57e06ac0
#
_entry.id   62db64698947cb080da3348d57e06ac0
#
_cell.length_a   1.000
_cell.length_b   1.000
_cell.length_c   1.000
_cell.angle_alpha   90.00
_cell.angle_beta   90.00
_cell.angle_gamma   90.00
#
_symmetry.space_group_name_H-M   'P 1'
#
loop_
_entity.id
_entity.type
_entity.pdbx_description
1 polymer ?
#
loop_
_entity_poly.entity_id
_entity_poly.type
_entity_poly.pdbx_seq_one_letter_code
_entity_poly.pdbx_strand_id
1 'polypeptide(L)'
;MSTTSSGANAIAATRTTATARTIAPTIAPERARSLRRWNRFLAFAHGAQFVLMLLVSRTTALFEPVVPTVRPVITNGVFTGIEKSSVLLVSFPLAYLIASFFLMSAVAHAAAGWFMRGRYEAWLARGMNPLRWVEYAFSSTVMIVAIAYLSFITEFPALVAIAGCNVAMNLFGWSMEAANEGRDRVDWKHFIFGCVAGITPWIAIFSVLWAYSAQAGLAAGAQIPGFVYLIIASLFVAFNIFAITMVLQYRRTGAWRDYLVGEKTHMVLSLVAKSLLAWQVWSGTLRP
;
A
#
# COMPACT_ATOMS: atom_id res chain seq x y z
N MET A 1 -46.17 -80.44 8.28
CA MET A 1 -45.90 -79.51 9.38
C MET A 1 -45.38 -78.24 8.82
N SER A 2 -46.09 -77.22 9.03
CA SER A 2 -46.05 -75.89 8.46
C SER A 2 -44.80 -75.10 8.86
N THR A 3 -44.14 -74.44 7.90
CA THR A 3 -43.23 -73.29 8.19
C THR A 3 -43.60 -72.16 7.25
N THR A 4 -44.15 -71.12 7.84
CA THR A 4 -44.49 -69.88 7.22
C THR A 4 -43.20 -69.02 7.07
N SER A 5 -42.86 -68.59 5.88
CA SER A 5 -41.85 -67.52 5.62
C SER A 5 -42.51 -66.16 5.57
N SER A 6 -42.11 -65.31 6.49
CA SER A 6 -42.49 -63.90 6.50
C SER A 6 -41.51 -63.11 5.62
N GLY A 7 -42.01 -62.55 4.52
CA GLY A 7 -41.26 -61.62 3.68
C GLY A 7 -41.23 -60.22 4.25
N ALA A 8 -40.09 -59.75 4.60
CA ALA A 8 -39.88 -58.37 5.00
C ALA A 8 -39.59 -57.48 3.79
N ASN A 9 -40.54 -56.64 3.42
CA ASN A 9 -40.38 -55.57 2.41
C ASN A 9 -39.47 -54.47 2.99
N ALA A 10 -38.23 -54.43 2.50
CA ALA A 10 -37.34 -53.29 2.75
C ALA A 10 -37.68 -52.18 1.77
N ILE A 11 -38.40 -51.17 2.23
CA ILE A 11 -38.62 -49.91 1.52
C ILE A 11 -37.30 -49.14 1.58
N ALA A 12 -36.55 -49.11 0.48
CA ALA A 12 -35.40 -48.28 0.30
C ALA A 12 -35.84 -46.82 0.25
N ALA A 13 -35.73 -46.08 1.37
CA ALA A 13 -35.89 -44.64 1.41
C ALA A 13 -34.73 -43.98 0.69
N THR A 14 -34.93 -43.56 -0.56
CA THR A 14 -34.00 -42.73 -1.30
C THR A 14 -33.92 -41.35 -0.58
N ARG A 15 -32.91 -41.16 0.28
CA ARG A 15 -32.57 -39.87 0.83
C ARG A 15 -31.99 -39.02 -0.32
N THR A 16 -32.84 -38.21 -0.92
CA THR A 16 -32.41 -37.08 -1.75
C THR A 16 -31.75 -36.06 -0.85
N THR A 17 -30.42 -36.11 -0.70
CA THR A 17 -29.67 -35.04 -0.07
C THR A 17 -29.68 -33.87 -1.04
N ALA A 18 -30.67 -33.02 -0.89
CA ALA A 18 -30.63 -31.68 -1.48
C ALA A 18 -29.43 -30.96 -0.87
N THR A 19 -28.32 -30.91 -1.58
CA THR A 19 -27.18 -30.05 -1.27
C THR A 19 -27.72 -28.63 -1.28
N ALA A 20 -27.95 -28.06 -0.09
CA ALA A 20 -28.26 -26.66 0.06
C ALA A 20 -27.11 -25.87 -0.59
N ARG A 21 -27.33 -25.36 -1.81
CA ARG A 21 -26.41 -24.40 -2.43
C ARG A 21 -26.31 -23.22 -1.47
N THR A 22 -25.23 -23.14 -0.72
CA THR A 22 -24.90 -21.97 0.06
C THR A 22 -24.84 -20.80 -0.91
N ILE A 23 -25.85 -19.93 -0.91
CA ILE A 23 -25.86 -18.74 -1.76
C ILE A 23 -24.69 -17.88 -1.27
N ALA A 24 -23.71 -17.66 -2.14
CA ALA A 24 -22.58 -16.80 -1.80
C ALA A 24 -23.08 -15.42 -1.37
N PRO A 25 -22.48 -14.81 -0.33
CA PRO A 25 -22.89 -13.50 0.12
C PRO A 25 -22.81 -12.48 -1.03
N THR A 26 -23.83 -11.64 -1.16
CA THR A 26 -23.92 -10.64 -2.23
C THR A 26 -24.11 -9.25 -1.65
N ILE A 27 -23.61 -8.23 -2.34
CA ILE A 27 -23.83 -6.84 -1.98
C ILE A 27 -25.15 -6.37 -2.58
N ALA A 28 -25.95 -5.60 -1.81
CA ALA A 28 -27.18 -5.01 -2.33
C ALA A 28 -26.92 -4.20 -3.62
N PRO A 29 -27.76 -4.33 -4.66
CA PRO A 29 -27.51 -3.77 -5.98
C PRO A 29 -27.25 -2.25 -6.01
N GLU A 30 -27.90 -1.51 -5.14
CA GLU A 30 -27.72 -0.06 -4.99
C GLU A 30 -26.35 0.29 -4.41
N ARG A 31 -25.86 -0.48 -3.44
CA ARG A 31 -24.54 -0.32 -2.85
C ARG A 31 -23.44 -0.68 -3.86
N ALA A 32 -23.63 -1.74 -4.62
CA ALA A 32 -22.74 -2.13 -5.71
C ALA A 32 -22.68 -1.02 -6.77
N ARG A 33 -23.82 -0.41 -7.15
CA ARG A 33 -23.84 0.73 -8.07
C ARG A 33 -23.08 1.95 -7.52
N SER A 34 -23.23 2.23 -6.22
CA SER A 34 -22.51 3.31 -5.56
C SER A 34 -20.98 3.07 -5.61
N LEU A 35 -20.53 1.87 -5.27
CA LEU A 35 -19.10 1.51 -5.32
C LEU A 35 -18.51 1.60 -6.74
N ARG A 36 -19.26 1.17 -7.76
CA ARG A 36 -18.84 1.32 -9.16
C ARG A 36 -18.69 2.77 -9.57
N ARG A 37 -19.63 3.65 -9.17
CA ARG A 37 -19.53 5.10 -9.46
C ARG A 37 -18.30 5.69 -8.78
N TRP A 38 -18.03 5.34 -7.52
CA TRP A 38 -16.86 5.76 -6.79
C TRP A 38 -15.56 5.31 -7.46
N ASN A 39 -15.45 4.02 -7.82
CA ASN A 39 -14.25 3.53 -8.51
C ASN A 39 -14.04 4.23 -9.85
N ARG A 40 -15.08 4.46 -10.64
CA ARG A 40 -14.98 5.18 -11.91
C ARG A 40 -14.54 6.62 -11.71
N PHE A 41 -15.12 7.32 -10.74
CA PHE A 41 -14.70 8.67 -10.37
C PHE A 41 -13.22 8.70 -9.97
N LEU A 42 -12.77 7.76 -9.14
CA LEU A 42 -11.37 7.69 -8.69
C LEU A 42 -10.41 7.33 -9.81
N ALA A 43 -10.82 6.47 -10.75
CA ALA A 43 -10.02 6.19 -11.95
C ALA A 43 -9.77 7.47 -12.77
N PHE A 44 -10.79 8.29 -12.98
CA PHE A 44 -10.65 9.57 -13.65
C PHE A 44 -9.85 10.59 -12.82
N ALA A 45 -10.11 10.69 -11.52
CA ALA A 45 -9.42 11.62 -10.63
C ALA A 45 -7.91 11.34 -10.55
N HIS A 46 -7.53 10.07 -10.39
CA HIS A 46 -6.12 9.67 -10.43
C HIS A 46 -5.52 9.81 -11.82
N GLY A 47 -6.25 9.43 -12.88
CA GLY A 47 -5.81 9.61 -14.26
C GLY A 47 -5.55 11.06 -14.62
N ALA A 48 -6.44 11.96 -14.22
CA ALA A 48 -6.26 13.39 -14.41
C ALA A 48 -5.04 13.94 -13.66
N GLN A 49 -4.83 13.51 -12.41
CA GLN A 49 -3.64 13.90 -11.64
C GLN A 49 -2.35 13.34 -12.23
N PHE A 50 -2.37 12.11 -12.78
CA PHE A 50 -1.24 11.55 -13.52
C PHE A 50 -0.84 12.46 -14.69
N VAL A 51 -1.80 12.77 -15.57
CA VAL A 51 -1.55 13.63 -16.74
C VAL A 51 -1.11 15.02 -16.30
N LEU A 52 -1.82 15.63 -15.35
CA LEU A 52 -1.49 16.96 -14.86
C LEU A 52 -0.08 17.02 -14.26
N MET A 53 0.31 16.03 -13.46
CA MET A 53 1.64 15.97 -12.86
C MET A 53 2.74 15.94 -13.94
N LEU A 54 2.54 15.17 -15.01
CA LEU A 54 3.50 15.15 -16.13
C LEU A 54 3.57 16.46 -16.91
N LEU A 55 2.44 17.17 -17.04
CA LEU A 55 2.37 18.43 -17.81
C LEU A 55 2.97 19.64 -17.07
N VAL A 56 2.80 19.68 -15.72
CA VAL A 56 3.18 20.87 -14.94
C VAL A 56 4.51 20.74 -14.21
N SER A 57 5.15 19.56 -14.26
CA SER A 57 6.40 19.32 -13.54
C SER A 57 7.61 19.50 -14.41
N ARG A 58 8.66 20.12 -13.86
CA ARG A 58 9.97 20.13 -14.52
C ARG A 58 10.60 18.73 -14.49
N THR A 59 11.37 18.44 -15.52
CA THR A 59 12.07 17.15 -15.67
C THR A 59 13.54 17.19 -15.22
N THR A 60 14.03 18.35 -14.78
CA THR A 60 15.41 18.56 -14.34
C THR A 60 15.70 18.05 -12.93
N ALA A 61 14.66 17.86 -12.10
CA ALA A 61 14.80 17.18 -10.82
C ALA A 61 14.82 15.67 -11.06
N LEU A 62 15.94 15.03 -10.76
CA LEU A 62 16.19 13.63 -11.12
C LEU A 62 16.05 12.71 -9.89
N PHE A 63 15.62 11.49 -10.14
CA PHE A 63 15.74 10.37 -9.21
C PHE A 63 16.96 9.57 -9.62
N GLU A 64 17.99 9.57 -8.75
CA GLU A 64 19.33 9.07 -9.01
C GLU A 64 19.82 8.21 -7.85
N PRO A 65 19.27 7.02 -7.66
CA PRO A 65 19.74 6.12 -6.62
C PRO A 65 21.14 5.59 -6.94
N VAL A 66 21.96 5.49 -5.90
CA VAL A 66 23.35 5.08 -5.99
C VAL A 66 23.59 3.76 -5.26
N VAL A 67 24.58 3.01 -5.72
CA VAL A 67 25.12 1.85 -4.99
C VAL A 67 26.43 2.28 -4.32
N PRO A 68 26.50 2.28 -2.97
CA PRO A 68 27.72 2.61 -2.28
C PRO A 68 28.78 1.53 -2.52
N THR A 69 30.01 1.96 -2.77
CA THR A 69 31.17 1.09 -2.99
C THR A 69 32.30 1.51 -2.08
N VAL A 70 33.19 0.58 -1.76
CA VAL A 70 34.39 0.83 -0.97
C VAL A 70 35.60 0.23 -1.67
N ARG A 71 36.73 0.93 -1.61
CA ARG A 71 38.05 0.43 -2.09
C ARG A 71 39.04 0.43 -0.93
N PRO A 72 39.83 -0.64 -0.74
CA PRO A 72 40.95 -0.60 0.17
C PRO A 72 42.04 0.35 -0.38
N VAL A 73 42.54 1.23 0.47
CA VAL A 73 43.68 2.07 0.15
C VAL A 73 44.95 1.39 0.67
N ILE A 74 45.85 1.06 -0.23
CA ILE A 74 47.14 0.41 0.08
C ILE A 74 48.27 1.38 -0.26
N THR A 75 49.04 1.78 0.75
CA THR A 75 50.21 2.65 0.58
C THR A 75 51.45 1.88 0.98
N ASN A 76 52.43 1.77 0.07
CA ASN A 76 53.67 0.99 0.28
C ASN A 76 53.42 -0.46 0.72
N GLY A 77 52.36 -1.11 0.17
CA GLY A 77 51.99 -2.48 0.51
C GLY A 77 51.26 -2.66 1.83
N VAL A 78 50.94 -1.58 2.55
CA VAL A 78 50.20 -1.61 3.83
C VAL A 78 48.81 -1.04 3.64
N PHE A 79 47.80 -1.70 4.22
CA PHE A 79 46.43 -1.16 4.27
C PHE A 79 46.40 0.08 5.14
N THR A 80 46.06 1.22 4.55
CA THR A 80 46.01 2.53 5.23
C THR A 80 44.60 3.05 5.44
N GLY A 81 43.56 2.42 4.84
CA GLY A 81 42.19 2.83 5.01
C GLY A 81 41.26 2.35 3.91
N ILE A 82 40.08 2.91 3.88
CA ILE A 82 39.06 2.67 2.85
C ILE A 82 38.66 3.99 2.19
N GLU A 83 38.61 3.99 0.88
CA GLU A 83 37.98 5.05 0.10
C GLU A 83 36.55 4.69 -0.17
N LYS A 84 35.61 5.61 0.20
CA LYS A 84 34.17 5.48 -0.08
C LYS A 84 33.87 6.11 -1.43
N SER A 85 33.11 5.41 -2.23
CA SER A 85 32.62 5.88 -3.52
C SER A 85 31.18 5.43 -3.73
N SER A 86 30.55 5.84 -4.82
CA SER A 86 29.23 5.36 -5.20
C SER A 86 29.13 5.26 -6.72
N VAL A 87 28.30 4.34 -7.18
CA VAL A 87 27.97 4.15 -8.59
C VAL A 87 26.51 4.51 -8.80
N LEU A 88 26.26 5.43 -9.74
CA LEU A 88 24.90 5.76 -10.18
C LEU A 88 24.27 4.54 -10.84
N LEU A 89 23.08 4.13 -10.38
CA LEU A 89 22.39 2.97 -10.91
C LEU A 89 21.48 3.34 -12.09
N VAL A 90 20.69 4.39 -11.92
CA VAL A 90 19.71 4.86 -12.91
C VAL A 90 19.47 6.35 -12.70
N SER A 91 19.13 7.06 -13.77
CA SER A 91 18.74 8.47 -13.71
C SER A 91 17.48 8.69 -14.55
N PHE A 92 16.44 9.24 -13.96
CA PHE A 92 15.23 9.67 -14.66
C PHE A 92 14.49 10.77 -13.88
N PRO A 93 13.62 11.54 -14.54
CA PRO A 93 12.88 12.61 -13.86
C PRO A 93 12.06 12.12 -12.67
N LEU A 94 12.27 12.72 -11.49
CA LEU A 94 11.51 12.42 -10.27
C LEU A 94 9.99 12.57 -10.48
N ALA A 95 9.59 13.48 -11.37
CA ALA A 95 8.19 13.65 -11.75
C ALA A 95 7.53 12.36 -12.27
N TYR A 96 8.28 11.49 -12.96
CA TYR A 96 7.75 10.21 -13.46
C TYR A 96 7.52 9.22 -12.33
N LEU A 97 8.40 9.20 -11.32
CA LEU A 97 8.19 8.40 -10.11
C LEU A 97 6.92 8.85 -9.39
N ILE A 98 6.76 10.17 -9.20
CA ILE A 98 5.58 10.74 -8.53
C ILE A 98 4.30 10.49 -9.34
N ALA A 99 4.33 10.68 -10.65
CA ALA A 99 3.16 10.42 -11.49
C ALA A 99 2.74 8.94 -11.49
N SER A 100 3.71 8.00 -11.42
CA SER A 100 3.46 6.57 -11.57
C SER A 100 2.46 6.00 -10.54
N PHE A 101 2.47 6.46 -9.29
CA PHE A 101 1.51 5.96 -8.31
C PHE A 101 0.06 6.41 -8.59
N PHE A 102 -0.14 7.53 -9.26
CA PHE A 102 -1.47 7.91 -9.74
C PHE A 102 -1.94 6.99 -10.86
N LEU A 103 -1.06 6.66 -11.80
CA LEU A 103 -1.38 5.73 -12.89
C LEU A 103 -1.76 4.35 -12.33
N MET A 104 -0.99 3.82 -11.37
CA MET A 104 -1.27 2.53 -10.72
C MET A 104 -2.66 2.54 -10.08
N SER A 105 -3.01 3.62 -9.36
CA SER A 105 -4.34 3.76 -8.74
C SER A 105 -5.45 3.91 -9.77
N ALA A 106 -5.23 4.69 -10.83
CA ALA A 106 -6.19 4.85 -11.91
C ALA A 106 -6.52 3.49 -12.56
N VAL A 107 -5.49 2.68 -12.84
CA VAL A 107 -5.64 1.32 -13.41
C VAL A 107 -6.41 0.40 -12.45
N ALA A 108 -6.06 0.39 -11.16
CA ALA A 108 -6.74 -0.46 -10.18
C ALA A 108 -8.22 -0.07 -10.01
N HIS A 109 -8.52 1.23 -9.93
CA HIS A 109 -9.90 1.72 -9.87
C HIS A 109 -10.66 1.46 -11.18
N ALA A 110 -10.00 1.53 -12.33
CA ALA A 110 -10.59 1.14 -13.61
C ALA A 110 -10.89 -0.37 -13.63
N ALA A 111 -9.99 -1.21 -13.13
CA ALA A 111 -10.21 -2.64 -13.00
C ALA A 111 -11.45 -2.93 -12.13
N ALA A 112 -11.56 -2.31 -10.94
CA ALA A 112 -12.71 -2.46 -10.05
C ALA A 112 -14.03 -1.92 -10.65
N GLY A 113 -13.97 -0.79 -11.37
CA GLY A 113 -15.15 -0.09 -11.89
C GLY A 113 -15.72 -0.66 -13.18
N TRP A 114 -14.88 -1.34 -14.02
CA TRP A 114 -15.29 -1.84 -15.35
C TRP A 114 -14.92 -3.31 -15.58
N PHE A 115 -13.64 -3.69 -15.47
CA PHE A 115 -13.14 -4.94 -15.99
C PHE A 115 -13.32 -6.14 -15.04
N MET A 116 -13.11 -5.95 -13.74
CA MET A 116 -13.16 -7.00 -12.71
C MET A 116 -14.35 -6.86 -11.78
N ARG A 117 -15.37 -6.11 -12.18
CA ARG A 117 -16.53 -5.74 -11.38
C ARG A 117 -17.12 -6.90 -10.58
N GLY A 118 -17.42 -8.03 -11.21
CA GLY A 118 -18.03 -9.16 -10.54
C GLY A 118 -17.14 -9.79 -9.48
N ARG A 119 -15.82 -9.92 -9.76
CA ARG A 119 -14.84 -10.40 -8.78
C ARG A 119 -14.68 -9.43 -7.60
N TYR A 120 -14.59 -8.14 -7.89
CA TYR A 120 -14.47 -7.10 -6.88
C TYR A 120 -15.68 -7.11 -5.92
N GLU A 121 -16.90 -7.15 -6.45
CA GLU A 121 -18.12 -7.23 -5.64
C GLU A 121 -18.17 -8.53 -4.82
N ALA A 122 -17.76 -9.68 -5.40
CA ALA A 122 -17.69 -10.94 -4.68
C ALA A 122 -16.66 -10.94 -3.54
N TRP A 123 -15.50 -10.34 -3.73
CA TRP A 123 -14.51 -10.18 -2.65
C TRP A 123 -15.03 -9.29 -1.52
N LEU A 124 -15.62 -8.14 -1.86
CA LEU A 124 -16.20 -7.24 -0.83
C LEU A 124 -17.33 -7.87 -0.05
N ALA A 125 -18.15 -8.72 -0.69
CA ALA A 125 -19.21 -9.47 -0.01
C ALA A 125 -18.68 -10.44 1.05
N ARG A 126 -17.42 -10.91 0.87
CA ARG A 126 -16.68 -11.75 1.82
C ARG A 126 -15.86 -10.96 2.84
N GLY A 127 -15.91 -9.63 2.80
CA GLY A 127 -15.14 -8.76 3.69
C GLY A 127 -13.65 -8.69 3.33
N MET A 128 -13.30 -8.81 2.05
CA MET A 128 -11.93 -8.75 1.55
C MET A 128 -11.82 -7.84 0.33
N ASN A 129 -10.62 -7.28 0.10
CA ASN A 129 -10.30 -6.62 -1.16
C ASN A 129 -8.85 -6.87 -1.60
N PRO A 130 -8.55 -8.03 -2.23
CA PRO A 130 -7.22 -8.34 -2.74
C PRO A 130 -6.68 -7.28 -3.72
N LEU A 131 -7.55 -6.70 -4.55
CA LEU A 131 -7.15 -5.68 -5.52
C LEU A 131 -6.58 -4.43 -4.86
N ARG A 132 -7.17 -3.99 -3.75
CA ARG A 132 -6.66 -2.87 -2.94
C ARG A 132 -5.26 -3.15 -2.41
N TRP A 133 -5.05 -4.35 -1.85
CA TRP A 133 -3.76 -4.71 -1.26
C TRP A 133 -2.65 -4.82 -2.31
N VAL A 134 -2.97 -5.38 -3.48
CA VAL A 134 -2.04 -5.41 -4.62
C VAL A 134 -1.73 -4.00 -5.10
N GLU A 135 -2.73 -3.16 -5.28
CA GLU A 135 -2.54 -1.76 -5.68
C GLU A 135 -1.67 -1.02 -4.67
N TYR A 136 -1.95 -1.16 -3.36
CA TYR A 136 -1.16 -0.51 -2.31
C TYR A 136 0.26 -1.06 -2.23
N ALA A 137 0.47 -2.36 -2.42
CA ALA A 137 1.81 -2.94 -2.44
C ALA A 137 2.71 -2.30 -3.50
N PHE A 138 2.16 -1.84 -4.61
CA PHE A 138 2.91 -1.10 -5.62
C PHE A 138 2.88 0.41 -5.38
N SER A 139 1.71 1.02 -5.33
CA SER A 139 1.59 2.48 -5.32
C SER A 139 2.12 3.11 -4.03
N SER A 140 1.81 2.55 -2.85
CA SER A 140 2.34 3.08 -1.59
C SER A 140 3.84 2.81 -1.43
N THR A 141 4.36 1.78 -2.10
CA THR A 141 5.80 1.51 -2.13
C THR A 141 6.55 2.57 -2.93
N VAL A 142 6.02 2.97 -4.08
CA VAL A 142 6.58 4.12 -4.81
C VAL A 142 6.50 5.39 -3.96
N MET A 143 5.41 5.60 -3.23
CA MET A 143 5.28 6.75 -2.34
C MET A 143 6.34 6.77 -1.24
N ILE A 144 6.54 5.66 -0.51
CA ILE A 144 7.51 5.61 0.59
C ILE A 144 8.95 5.70 0.10
N VAL A 145 9.26 5.13 -1.09
CA VAL A 145 10.55 5.29 -1.75
C VAL A 145 10.81 6.75 -2.12
N ALA A 146 9.81 7.45 -2.66
CA ALA A 146 9.92 8.87 -2.95
C ALA A 146 10.15 9.70 -1.69
N ILE A 147 9.42 9.40 -0.59
CA ILE A 147 9.60 10.07 0.72
C ILE A 147 11.02 9.82 1.24
N ALA A 148 11.49 8.57 1.21
CA ALA A 148 12.84 8.20 1.65
C ALA A 148 13.92 8.92 0.83
N TYR A 149 13.77 8.94 -0.50
CA TYR A 149 14.69 9.63 -1.40
C TYR A 149 14.75 11.14 -1.12
N LEU A 150 13.60 11.79 -0.95
CA LEU A 150 13.50 13.21 -0.58
C LEU A 150 14.01 13.49 0.84
N SER A 151 14.14 12.45 1.67
CA SER A 151 14.74 12.50 3.01
C SER A 151 16.23 12.15 3.00
N PHE A 152 16.89 12.25 1.83
CA PHE A 152 18.31 11.99 1.61
C PHE A 152 18.74 10.52 1.72
N ILE A 153 17.83 9.56 1.67
CA ILE A 153 18.17 8.15 1.51
C ILE A 153 18.29 7.87 0.01
N THR A 154 19.50 7.95 -0.52
CA THR A 154 19.78 7.78 -1.95
C THR A 154 20.38 6.41 -2.28
N GLU A 155 20.81 5.65 -1.29
CA GLU A 155 21.40 4.34 -1.46
C GLU A 155 20.36 3.31 -1.92
N PHE A 156 20.54 2.77 -3.11
CA PHE A 156 19.64 1.80 -3.72
C PHE A 156 19.35 0.57 -2.82
N PRO A 157 20.34 -0.05 -2.15
CA PRO A 157 20.07 -1.16 -1.23
C PRO A 157 19.14 -0.78 -0.07
N ALA A 158 19.27 0.44 0.46
CA ALA A 158 18.39 0.94 1.51
C ALA A 158 16.96 1.18 0.97
N LEU A 159 16.84 1.77 -0.22
CA LEU A 159 15.54 1.96 -0.87
C LEU A 159 14.85 0.63 -1.17
N VAL A 160 15.58 -0.41 -1.59
CA VAL A 160 15.05 -1.77 -1.79
C VAL A 160 14.55 -2.38 -0.48
N ALA A 161 15.28 -2.22 0.63
CA ALA A 161 14.87 -2.71 1.94
C ALA A 161 13.59 -2.00 2.42
N ILE A 162 13.51 -0.67 2.27
CA ILE A 162 12.32 0.15 2.56
C ILE A 162 11.13 -0.31 1.72
N ALA A 163 11.34 -0.50 0.42
CA ALA A 163 10.32 -1.00 -0.49
C ALA A 163 9.81 -2.38 -0.07
N GLY A 164 10.72 -3.31 0.24
CA GLY A 164 10.39 -4.65 0.71
C GLY A 164 9.56 -4.66 2.00
N CYS A 165 9.93 -3.85 2.98
CA CYS A 165 9.16 -3.69 4.22
C CYS A 165 7.75 -3.15 3.94
N ASN A 166 7.60 -2.18 3.06
CA ASN A 166 6.27 -1.63 2.71
C ASN A 166 5.40 -2.62 1.93
N VAL A 167 5.98 -3.38 1.00
CA VAL A 167 5.29 -4.47 0.31
C VAL A 167 4.82 -5.51 1.33
N ALA A 168 5.70 -5.95 2.24
CA ALA A 168 5.37 -6.93 3.28
C ALA A 168 4.23 -6.42 4.18
N MET A 169 4.24 -5.15 4.59
CA MET A 169 3.15 -4.53 5.35
C MET A 169 1.80 -4.66 4.63
N ASN A 170 1.76 -4.37 3.33
CA ASN A 170 0.53 -4.46 2.54
C ASN A 170 0.07 -5.93 2.37
N LEU A 171 1.00 -6.86 2.16
CA LEU A 171 0.68 -8.29 2.09
C LEU A 171 0.18 -8.83 3.44
N PHE A 172 0.69 -8.35 4.57
CA PHE A 172 0.12 -8.64 5.88
C PHE A 172 -1.29 -8.07 6.03
N GLY A 173 -1.60 -6.92 5.46
CA GLY A 173 -2.96 -6.39 5.38
C GLY A 173 -3.91 -7.33 4.63
N TRP A 174 -3.49 -7.83 3.46
CA TRP A 174 -4.25 -8.85 2.74
C TRP A 174 -4.40 -10.15 3.55
N SER A 175 -3.30 -10.62 4.12
CA SER A 175 -3.29 -11.82 4.96
C SER A 175 -4.21 -11.67 6.19
N MET A 176 -4.30 -10.46 6.77
CA MET A 176 -5.24 -10.13 7.85
C MET A 176 -6.70 -10.34 7.41
N GLU A 177 -7.07 -9.84 6.22
CA GLU A 177 -8.43 -10.04 5.68
C GLU A 177 -8.71 -11.53 5.43
N ALA A 178 -7.79 -12.24 4.76
CA ALA A 178 -7.95 -13.65 4.45
C ALA A 178 -8.01 -14.54 5.70
N ALA A 179 -7.17 -14.27 6.70
CA ALA A 179 -7.14 -15.05 7.93
C ALA A 179 -8.37 -14.84 8.82
N ASN A 180 -9.08 -13.72 8.66
CA ASN A 180 -10.26 -13.38 9.46
C ASN A 180 -11.58 -13.61 8.73
N GLU A 181 -11.56 -14.14 7.51
CA GLU A 181 -12.79 -14.46 6.78
C GLU A 181 -13.64 -15.46 7.57
N GLY A 182 -14.89 -15.10 7.85
CA GLY A 182 -15.86 -15.95 8.57
C GLY A 182 -15.53 -16.23 10.05
N ARG A 183 -14.55 -15.54 10.66
CA ARG A 183 -14.20 -15.71 12.06
C ARG A 183 -15.01 -14.82 12.99
N ASP A 184 -15.44 -15.38 14.11
CA ASP A 184 -16.09 -14.62 15.19
C ASP A 184 -15.07 -13.84 16.02
N ARG A 185 -13.89 -14.42 16.22
CA ARG A 185 -12.79 -13.78 16.97
C ARG A 185 -11.67 -13.39 16.01
N VAL A 186 -11.29 -12.12 16.07
CA VAL A 186 -10.23 -11.54 15.22
C VAL A 186 -8.86 -12.09 15.61
N ASP A 187 -8.13 -12.62 14.61
CA ASP A 187 -6.70 -12.95 14.76
C ASP A 187 -5.86 -11.71 14.36
N TRP A 188 -5.28 -11.06 15.35
CA TRP A 188 -4.51 -9.83 15.18
C TRP A 188 -3.05 -10.04 14.75
N LYS A 189 -2.56 -11.29 14.65
CA LYS A 189 -1.14 -11.57 14.36
C LYS A 189 -0.66 -10.87 13.08
N HIS A 190 -1.42 -11.02 12.00
CA HIS A 190 -1.06 -10.44 10.71
C HIS A 190 -1.02 -8.91 10.76
N PHE A 191 -1.94 -8.28 11.51
CA PHE A 191 -1.91 -6.84 11.73
C PHE A 191 -0.65 -6.39 12.48
N ILE A 192 -0.28 -7.10 13.54
CA ILE A 192 0.93 -6.82 14.34
C ILE A 192 2.18 -6.95 13.47
N PHE A 193 2.29 -8.04 12.67
CA PHE A 193 3.41 -8.21 11.74
C PHE A 193 3.46 -7.10 10.68
N GLY A 194 2.29 -6.69 10.18
CA GLY A 194 2.17 -5.53 9.29
C GLY A 194 2.65 -4.23 9.93
N CYS A 195 2.32 -3.99 11.21
CA CYS A 195 2.81 -2.81 11.95
C CYS A 195 4.33 -2.82 12.10
N VAL A 196 4.95 -3.98 12.41
CA VAL A 196 6.41 -4.11 12.49
C VAL A 196 7.06 -3.80 11.15
N ALA A 197 6.56 -4.39 10.06
CA ALA A 197 7.06 -4.11 8.73
C ALA A 197 6.85 -2.63 8.33
N GLY A 198 5.69 -2.07 8.66
CA GLY A 198 5.31 -0.70 8.26
C GLY A 198 6.04 0.40 9.00
N ILE A 199 6.46 0.20 10.26
CA ILE A 199 7.22 1.20 11.01
C ILE A 199 8.69 1.29 10.60
N THR A 200 9.26 0.19 10.05
CA THR A 200 10.68 0.11 9.69
C THR A 200 11.10 1.21 8.69
N PRO A 201 10.40 1.48 7.57
CA PRO A 201 10.71 2.59 6.68
C PRO A 201 10.74 3.95 7.39
N TRP A 202 9.81 4.18 8.31
CA TRP A 202 9.74 5.45 9.04
C TRP A 202 10.89 5.62 10.03
N ILE A 203 11.33 4.54 10.68
CA ILE A 203 12.53 4.57 11.54
C ILE A 203 13.75 4.96 10.71
N ALA A 204 13.92 4.38 9.51
CA ALA A 204 15.01 4.74 8.61
C ALA A 204 14.94 6.22 8.20
N ILE A 205 13.77 6.71 7.78
CA ILE A 205 13.55 8.11 7.37
C ILE A 205 13.85 9.06 8.54
N PHE A 206 13.29 8.81 9.71
CA PHE A 206 13.51 9.67 10.88
C PHE A 206 14.97 9.65 11.36
N SER A 207 15.66 8.51 11.30
CA SER A 207 17.06 8.42 11.72
C SER A 207 17.98 9.26 10.82
N VAL A 208 17.77 9.21 9.50
CA VAL A 208 18.53 10.03 8.54
C VAL A 208 18.19 11.50 8.71
N LEU A 209 16.91 11.84 8.82
CA LEU A 209 16.47 13.22 9.04
C LEU A 209 17.07 13.82 10.33
N TRP A 210 17.11 13.03 11.41
CA TRP A 210 17.72 13.43 12.67
C TRP A 210 19.24 13.65 12.51
N ALA A 211 19.93 12.73 11.84
CA ALA A 211 21.37 12.85 11.62
C ALA A 211 21.73 14.10 10.80
N TYR A 212 20.98 14.39 9.73
CA TYR A 212 21.19 15.61 8.94
C TYR A 212 20.86 16.88 9.75
N SER A 213 19.80 16.86 10.55
CA SER A 213 19.45 18.02 11.40
C SER A 213 20.51 18.29 12.46
N ALA A 214 21.10 17.24 13.03
CA ALA A 214 22.21 17.39 14.00
C ALA A 214 23.48 17.95 13.33
N GLN A 215 23.80 17.54 12.10
CA GLN A 215 24.95 18.07 11.34
C GLN A 215 24.72 19.51 10.84
N ALA A 216 23.49 19.87 10.45
CA ALA A 216 23.13 21.21 10.02
C ALA A 216 23.34 22.26 11.13
N GLY A 217 23.21 21.85 12.40
CA GLY A 217 23.57 22.69 13.56
C GLY A 217 25.06 22.97 13.72
N LEU A 218 25.92 22.15 13.05
CA LEU A 218 27.39 22.28 13.08
C LEU A 218 27.94 23.01 11.83
N ALA A 219 27.23 22.95 10.72
CA ALA A 219 27.64 23.57 9.44
C ALA A 219 26.77 24.80 9.16
N ALA A 220 27.35 25.99 9.23
CA ALA A 220 26.64 27.22 8.91
C ALA A 220 26.06 27.19 7.48
N GLY A 221 24.73 27.15 7.36
CA GLY A 221 23.99 27.32 6.10
C GLY A 221 23.33 26.07 5.51
N ALA A 222 23.58 24.87 5.98
CA ALA A 222 22.93 23.65 5.46
C ALA A 222 21.65 23.34 6.25
N GLN A 223 20.50 23.85 5.79
CA GLN A 223 19.20 23.53 6.41
C GLN A 223 18.37 22.65 5.50
N ILE A 224 17.69 21.64 6.10
CA ILE A 224 16.70 20.85 5.39
C ILE A 224 15.51 21.76 5.05
N PRO A 225 15.08 21.81 3.79
CA PRO A 225 13.93 22.62 3.38
C PRO A 225 12.67 22.27 4.19
N GLY A 226 11.94 23.28 4.66
CA GLY A 226 10.76 23.09 5.51
C GLY A 226 9.67 22.21 4.90
N PHE A 227 9.54 22.19 3.56
CA PHE A 227 8.57 21.31 2.89
C PHE A 227 8.87 19.82 3.07
N VAL A 228 10.13 19.41 3.28
CA VAL A 228 10.51 18.02 3.55
C VAL A 228 9.93 17.56 4.89
N TYR A 229 10.04 18.40 5.94
CA TYR A 229 9.41 18.11 7.23
C TYR A 229 7.88 18.02 7.11
N LEU A 230 7.27 18.91 6.32
CA LEU A 230 5.83 18.89 6.08
C LEU A 230 5.39 17.59 5.38
N ILE A 231 6.12 17.15 4.34
CA ILE A 231 5.87 15.87 3.68
C ILE A 231 5.93 14.73 4.70
N ILE A 232 7.02 14.61 5.45
CA ILE A 232 7.24 13.52 6.39
C ILE A 232 6.14 13.48 7.45
N ALA A 233 5.84 14.62 8.09
CA ALA A 233 4.83 14.69 9.15
C ALA A 233 3.43 14.35 8.63
N SER A 234 3.00 14.97 7.53
CA SER A 234 1.66 14.78 6.97
C SER A 234 1.45 13.36 6.44
N LEU A 235 2.46 12.80 5.77
CA LEU A 235 2.37 11.45 5.22
C LEU A 235 2.51 10.37 6.32
N PHE A 236 3.32 10.60 7.35
CA PHE A 236 3.35 9.72 8.52
C PHE A 236 1.96 9.61 9.16
N VAL A 237 1.29 10.74 9.36
CA VAL A 237 -0.09 10.75 9.87
C VAL A 237 -1.03 10.03 8.91
N ALA A 238 -0.99 10.35 7.61
CA ALA A 238 -1.86 9.73 6.62
C ALA A 238 -1.71 8.20 6.57
N PHE A 239 -0.47 7.68 6.57
CA PHE A 239 -0.21 6.24 6.58
C PHE A 239 -0.75 5.56 7.85
N ASN A 240 -0.63 6.21 9.01
CA ASN A 240 -1.17 5.66 10.27
C ASN A 240 -2.71 5.64 10.29
N ILE A 241 -3.40 6.58 9.62
CA ILE A 241 -4.86 6.57 9.51
C ILE A 241 -5.36 5.31 8.80
N PHE A 242 -4.61 4.76 7.81
CA PHE A 242 -4.97 3.47 7.20
C PHE A 242 -4.99 2.33 8.22
N ALA A 243 -3.97 2.25 9.08
CA ALA A 243 -3.89 1.25 10.14
C ALA A 243 -5.02 1.45 11.17
N ILE A 244 -5.29 2.69 11.59
CA ILE A 244 -6.39 3.03 12.50
C ILE A 244 -7.73 2.61 11.89
N THR A 245 -7.98 2.90 10.61
CA THR A 245 -9.21 2.51 9.91
C THR A 245 -9.40 0.99 9.93
N MET A 246 -8.33 0.23 9.75
CA MET A 246 -8.36 -1.23 9.83
C MET A 246 -8.71 -1.71 11.25
N VAL A 247 -8.12 -1.10 12.30
CA VAL A 247 -8.49 -1.40 13.70
C VAL A 247 -9.96 -1.13 13.98
N LEU A 248 -10.47 0.03 13.55
CA LEU A 248 -11.89 0.41 13.74
C LEU A 248 -12.82 -0.58 13.03
N GLN A 249 -12.47 -1.03 11.83
CA GLN A 249 -13.22 -2.01 11.05
C GLN A 249 -13.28 -3.37 11.74
N TYR A 250 -12.13 -3.92 12.17
CA TYR A 250 -12.10 -5.22 12.86
C TYR A 250 -12.65 -5.19 14.27
N ARG A 251 -12.58 -4.05 14.97
CA ARG A 251 -13.29 -3.83 16.24
C ARG A 251 -14.79 -3.55 16.06
N ARG A 252 -15.28 -3.47 14.81
CA ARG A 252 -16.67 -3.17 14.46
C ARG A 252 -17.19 -1.89 15.16
N THR A 253 -16.38 -0.85 15.22
CA THR A 253 -16.67 0.39 15.94
C THR A 253 -17.59 1.29 15.11
N GLY A 254 -18.76 1.67 15.63
CA GLY A 254 -19.66 2.62 14.99
C GLY A 254 -20.02 2.24 13.55
N ALA A 255 -19.82 3.15 12.60
CA ALA A 255 -20.09 2.94 11.17
C ALA A 255 -19.19 1.88 10.52
N TRP A 256 -17.97 1.65 11.05
CA TRP A 256 -17.03 0.65 10.53
C TRP A 256 -17.43 -0.81 10.81
N ARG A 257 -18.58 -1.07 11.49
CA ARG A 257 -19.20 -2.41 11.50
C ARG A 257 -19.51 -2.90 10.09
N ASP A 258 -19.79 -1.95 9.20
CA ASP A 258 -20.03 -2.22 7.79
C ASP A 258 -18.69 -2.16 7.04
N TYR A 259 -18.28 -3.30 6.46
CA TYR A 259 -17.04 -3.40 5.68
C TYR A 259 -16.95 -2.36 4.56
N LEU A 260 -18.09 -2.06 3.91
CA LEU A 260 -18.12 -1.09 2.80
C LEU A 260 -17.90 0.36 3.22
N VAL A 261 -18.11 0.69 4.50
CA VAL A 261 -17.73 1.99 5.06
C VAL A 261 -16.20 2.07 5.15
N GLY A 262 -15.56 1.03 5.68
CA GLY A 262 -14.10 0.92 5.70
C GLY A 262 -13.50 0.99 4.29
N GLU A 263 -14.08 0.28 3.33
CA GLU A 263 -13.64 0.29 1.93
C GLU A 263 -13.69 1.71 1.33
N LYS A 264 -14.80 2.44 1.48
CA LYS A 264 -14.90 3.83 1.02
C LYS A 264 -13.91 4.75 1.73
N THR A 265 -13.69 4.55 3.02
CA THR A 265 -12.69 5.30 3.80
C THR A 265 -11.29 5.10 3.22
N HIS A 266 -10.91 3.86 2.91
CA HIS A 266 -9.62 3.56 2.27
C HIS A 266 -9.48 4.22 0.89
N MET A 267 -10.54 4.23 0.08
CA MET A 267 -10.56 4.91 -1.21
C MET A 267 -10.30 6.42 -1.08
N VAL A 268 -10.98 7.07 -0.14
CA VAL A 268 -10.80 8.52 0.11
C VAL A 268 -9.41 8.81 0.66
N LEU A 269 -8.93 8.02 1.63
CA LEU A 269 -7.59 8.16 2.20
C LEU A 269 -6.51 7.98 1.13
N SER A 270 -6.67 7.01 0.22
CA SER A 270 -5.74 6.79 -0.88
C SER A 270 -5.65 8.00 -1.80
N LEU A 271 -6.78 8.57 -2.21
CA LEU A 271 -6.80 9.79 -3.02
C LEU A 271 -6.13 10.95 -2.30
N VAL A 272 -6.50 11.18 -1.04
CA VAL A 272 -5.97 12.30 -0.23
C VAL A 272 -4.46 12.15 -0.02
N ALA A 273 -3.99 10.99 0.43
CA ALA A 273 -2.56 10.78 0.71
C ALA A 273 -1.70 10.92 -0.55
N LYS A 274 -2.14 10.37 -1.69
CA LYS A 274 -1.43 10.48 -2.98
C LYS A 274 -1.41 11.92 -3.47
N SER A 275 -2.54 12.61 -3.41
CA SER A 275 -2.62 14.02 -3.80
C SER A 275 -1.74 14.89 -2.90
N LEU A 276 -1.79 14.66 -1.58
CA LEU A 276 -1.00 15.40 -0.61
C LEU A 276 0.50 15.27 -0.89
N LEU A 277 1.01 14.03 -1.05
CA LEU A 277 2.42 13.80 -1.39
C LEU A 277 2.80 14.49 -2.70
N ALA A 278 2.06 14.21 -3.76
CA ALA A 278 2.40 14.68 -5.10
C ALA A 278 2.47 16.21 -5.19
N TRP A 279 1.48 16.91 -4.63
CA TRP A 279 1.43 18.37 -4.70
C TRP A 279 2.38 19.05 -3.72
N GLN A 280 2.73 18.42 -2.60
CA GLN A 280 3.82 18.89 -1.74
C GLN A 280 5.18 18.75 -2.44
N VAL A 281 5.46 17.61 -3.08
CA VAL A 281 6.68 17.41 -3.86
C VAL A 281 6.74 18.37 -5.05
N TRP A 282 5.62 18.55 -5.74
CA TRP A 282 5.55 19.51 -6.85
C TRP A 282 5.89 20.92 -6.38
N SER A 283 5.28 21.39 -5.29
CA SER A 283 5.50 22.76 -4.79
C SER A 283 6.93 23.00 -4.28
N GLY A 284 7.58 21.97 -3.72
CA GLY A 284 8.92 22.08 -3.14
C GLY A 284 10.06 21.74 -4.11
N THR A 285 9.82 20.86 -5.10
CA THR A 285 10.89 20.31 -5.93
C THR A 285 10.60 20.33 -7.43
N LEU A 286 9.36 20.08 -7.85
CA LEU A 286 9.01 19.85 -9.27
C LEU A 286 8.42 21.07 -9.97
N ARG A 287 8.12 22.12 -9.26
CA ARG A 287 7.62 23.38 -9.84
C ARG A 287 8.67 23.96 -10.80
N PRO A 288 8.27 24.39 -12.03
CA PRO A 288 9.14 25.04 -13.00
C PRO A 288 9.82 26.30 -12.49
#